data_335d8cbf26a48f09a84e6ec2582bdf37
#
_entry.id   335d8cbf26a48f09a84e6ec2582bdf37
#
_cell.length_a   1.000
_cell.length_b   1.000
_cell.length_c   1.000
_cell.angle_alpha   90.00
_cell.angle_beta   90.00
_cell.angle_gamma   90.00
#
_symmetry.space_group_name_H-M   'P 1'
#
loop_
_entity.id
_entity.type
_entity.pdbx_description
1 polymer ?
#
loop_
_entity_poly.entity_id
_entity_poly.type
_entity_poly.pdbx_seq_one_letter_code
_entity_poly.pdbx_strand_id
1 'polypeptide(L)'
;MRYYIADLHFNHGNMNKNMDKRGFESAEAMNEYMIKQWNSKVKTGDEVVVLGDFCFGSGEVANKILARLRGKKYLIVGNHDRFLKDKEFEPERFKWIEHYKELNDDNRKVILSHYPIFCYNGQYRKDAGDNPLVYMLYGHVHNTFDEYLLNDFIQRTRDYKRFERDKEYHNIPCNMINCFCQFSDYVPLSLDEWIALDKNRRRNMDIEDMIKTGQALDIDVSFGDGFMKVTLPTEKYYRLKDAFAEHGLTVEEGLRQFVEWTVNKPDEFKAWVEECKKEGYFSEAEIKAWT
;
A
#
# COMPACT_ATOMS: atom_id res chain seq x y z
N MET A 1 -10.64 -22.29 9.35
CA MET A 1 -9.63 -21.45 8.68
C MET A 1 -9.75 -20.03 9.23
N ARG A 2 -8.63 -19.28 9.32
CA ARG A 2 -8.64 -17.86 9.69
C ARG A 2 -8.30 -17.00 8.50
N TYR A 3 -9.04 -15.91 8.34
CA TYR A 3 -8.91 -14.94 7.26
C TYR A 3 -8.79 -13.52 7.81
N TYR A 4 -8.27 -12.62 6.99
CA TYR A 4 -8.04 -11.21 7.31
C TYR A 4 -8.56 -10.34 6.16
N ILE A 5 -9.05 -9.14 6.49
CA ILE A 5 -9.49 -8.12 5.53
C ILE A 5 -9.58 -6.77 6.23
N ALA A 6 -9.40 -5.68 5.52
CA ALA A 6 -9.44 -4.32 6.04
C ALA A 6 -10.33 -3.40 5.18
N ASP A 7 -10.76 -2.29 5.77
CA ASP A 7 -11.33 -1.12 5.08
C ASP A 7 -12.54 -1.46 4.19
N LEU A 8 -13.43 -2.30 4.69
CA LEU A 8 -14.64 -2.69 3.97
C LEU A 8 -15.56 -1.49 3.71
N HIS A 9 -15.70 -0.59 4.68
CA HIS A 9 -16.56 0.59 4.59
C HIS A 9 -17.96 0.26 4.07
N PHE A 10 -18.59 -0.79 4.61
CA PHE A 10 -19.99 -1.09 4.28
C PHE A 10 -20.85 0.16 4.45
N ASN A 11 -21.82 0.33 3.59
CA ASN A 11 -22.76 1.45 3.58
C ASN A 11 -22.15 2.85 3.32
N HIS A 12 -20.90 2.92 2.88
CA HIS A 12 -20.21 4.19 2.62
C HIS A 12 -20.18 4.53 1.13
N GLY A 13 -21.29 5.07 0.60
CA GLY A 13 -21.46 5.36 -0.83
C GLY A 13 -20.40 6.27 -1.44
N ASN A 14 -19.75 7.12 -0.62
CA ASN A 14 -18.69 8.02 -1.10
C ASN A 14 -17.42 7.26 -1.59
N MET A 15 -17.22 6.01 -1.15
CA MET A 15 -16.14 5.16 -1.63
C MET A 15 -16.25 4.85 -3.13
N ASN A 16 -17.46 4.91 -3.69
CA ASN A 16 -17.69 4.53 -5.07
C ASN A 16 -17.18 5.56 -6.08
N LYS A 17 -17.21 6.86 -5.75
CA LYS A 17 -16.93 7.95 -6.69
C LYS A 17 -15.65 8.72 -6.34
N ASN A 18 -15.44 9.04 -5.08
CA ASN A 18 -14.48 10.06 -4.66
C ASN A 18 -13.22 9.48 -4.02
N MET A 19 -13.36 8.51 -3.11
CA MET A 19 -12.20 7.98 -2.36
C MET A 19 -11.52 6.84 -3.11
N ASP A 20 -12.10 5.63 -3.02
CA ASP A 20 -11.47 4.44 -3.62
C ASP A 20 -11.87 4.21 -5.08
N LYS A 21 -12.83 4.98 -5.61
CA LYS A 21 -13.38 4.81 -6.96
C LYS A 21 -13.85 3.38 -7.23
N ARG A 22 -14.57 2.78 -6.26
CA ARG A 22 -15.02 1.37 -6.30
C ARG A 22 -15.97 1.07 -7.45
N GLY A 23 -16.63 2.10 -8.03
CA GLY A 23 -17.41 1.99 -9.27
C GLY A 23 -18.80 1.37 -9.14
N PHE A 24 -19.31 1.13 -7.94
CA PHE A 24 -20.69 0.65 -7.75
C PHE A 24 -21.69 1.80 -7.91
N GLU A 25 -22.89 1.48 -8.41
CA GLU A 25 -23.96 2.46 -8.63
C GLU A 25 -24.48 3.06 -7.32
N SER A 26 -24.52 2.27 -6.24
CA SER A 26 -24.99 2.69 -4.92
C SER A 26 -24.22 1.99 -3.79
N ALA A 27 -24.43 2.48 -2.56
CA ALA A 27 -23.89 1.81 -1.36
C ALA A 27 -24.50 0.43 -1.17
N GLU A 28 -25.78 0.25 -1.52
CA GLU A 28 -26.49 -1.02 -1.44
C GLU A 28 -25.90 -2.04 -2.43
N ALA A 29 -25.68 -1.64 -3.69
CA ALA A 29 -25.05 -2.49 -4.69
C ALA A 29 -23.63 -2.92 -4.26
N MET A 30 -22.86 -1.98 -3.70
CA MET A 30 -21.55 -2.27 -3.11
C MET A 30 -21.67 -3.29 -1.96
N ASN A 31 -22.60 -3.07 -1.02
CA ASN A 31 -22.82 -3.98 0.11
C ASN A 31 -23.17 -5.39 -0.36
N GLU A 32 -24.09 -5.52 -1.32
CA GLU A 32 -24.49 -6.84 -1.88
C GLU A 32 -23.30 -7.57 -2.49
N TYR A 33 -22.50 -6.85 -3.26
CA TYR A 33 -21.30 -7.43 -3.88
C TYR A 33 -20.31 -7.91 -2.82
N MET A 34 -19.98 -7.07 -1.85
CA MET A 34 -19.03 -7.41 -0.79
C MET A 34 -19.50 -8.60 0.06
N ILE A 35 -20.80 -8.65 0.40
CA ILE A 35 -21.39 -9.79 1.13
C ILE A 35 -21.29 -11.07 0.31
N LYS A 36 -21.55 -10.98 -0.98
CA LYS A 36 -21.41 -12.13 -1.90
C LYS A 36 -19.97 -12.63 -1.96
N GLN A 37 -19.01 -11.73 -2.12
CA GLN A 37 -17.59 -12.07 -2.17
C GLN A 37 -17.10 -12.68 -0.85
N TRP A 38 -17.44 -12.10 0.28
CA TRP A 38 -17.15 -12.66 1.60
C TRP A 38 -17.72 -14.08 1.75
N ASN A 39 -19.00 -14.24 1.47
CA ASN A 39 -19.72 -15.51 1.64
C ASN A 39 -19.35 -16.57 0.59
N SER A 40 -18.70 -16.19 -0.50
CA SER A 40 -18.19 -17.14 -1.51
C SER A 40 -17.09 -18.04 -0.95
N LYS A 41 -16.33 -17.53 0.01
CA LYS A 41 -15.18 -18.22 0.61
C LYS A 41 -15.41 -18.61 2.07
N VAL A 42 -15.93 -17.71 2.89
CA VAL A 42 -16.07 -17.91 4.32
C VAL A 42 -17.21 -18.88 4.65
N LYS A 43 -16.92 -19.90 5.44
CA LYS A 43 -17.88 -20.89 5.95
C LYS A 43 -18.26 -20.56 7.39
N THR A 44 -19.33 -21.14 7.91
CA THR A 44 -19.86 -20.88 9.27
C THR A 44 -18.83 -21.13 10.38
N GLY A 45 -17.95 -22.12 10.22
CA GLY A 45 -16.92 -22.46 11.22
C GLY A 45 -15.65 -21.63 11.12
N ASP A 46 -15.49 -20.84 10.08
CA ASP A 46 -14.28 -20.03 9.86
C ASP A 46 -14.24 -18.79 10.75
N GLU A 47 -13.06 -18.20 10.86
CA GLU A 47 -12.78 -16.97 11.61
C GLU A 47 -12.35 -15.88 10.63
N VAL A 48 -12.89 -14.67 10.79
CA VAL A 48 -12.47 -13.51 10.00
C VAL A 48 -12.14 -12.35 10.92
N VAL A 49 -10.92 -11.85 10.82
CA VAL A 49 -10.46 -10.65 11.49
C VAL A 49 -10.57 -9.48 10.54
N VAL A 50 -11.42 -8.52 10.88
CA VAL A 50 -11.52 -7.23 10.19
C VAL A 50 -10.52 -6.27 10.82
N LEU A 51 -9.65 -5.71 10.02
CA LEU A 51 -8.59 -4.78 10.45
C LEU A 51 -9.03 -3.32 10.38
N GLY A 52 -10.25 -3.05 10.86
CA GLY A 52 -10.82 -1.72 10.97
C GLY A 52 -11.63 -1.26 9.76
N ASP A 53 -12.34 -0.17 10.00
CA ASP A 53 -13.18 0.51 9.03
C ASP A 53 -14.22 -0.43 8.38
N PHE A 54 -14.94 -1.13 9.26
CA PHE A 54 -15.93 -2.12 8.85
C PHE A 54 -17.15 -1.49 8.20
N CYS A 55 -17.79 -0.51 8.89
CA CYS A 55 -19.11 0.00 8.45
C CYS A 55 -19.27 1.49 8.73
N PHE A 56 -19.90 2.19 7.78
CA PHE A 56 -20.33 3.57 7.92
C PHE A 56 -21.84 3.64 8.19
N GLY A 57 -22.23 4.23 9.31
CA GLY A 57 -23.64 4.39 9.71
C GLY A 57 -23.90 4.04 11.17
N SER A 58 -25.15 3.68 11.47
CA SER A 58 -25.60 3.34 12.83
C SER A 58 -25.24 1.91 13.23
N GLY A 59 -25.35 1.61 14.52
CA GLY A 59 -25.24 0.27 15.08
C GLY A 59 -26.21 -0.72 14.44
N GLU A 60 -27.45 -0.28 14.19
CA GLU A 60 -28.46 -1.12 13.51
C GLU A 60 -28.02 -1.52 12.10
N VAL A 61 -27.42 -0.59 11.33
CA VAL A 61 -26.89 -0.89 9.99
C VAL A 61 -25.77 -1.91 10.05
N ALA A 62 -24.82 -1.73 10.98
CA ALA A 62 -23.74 -2.67 11.19
C ALA A 62 -24.27 -4.07 11.59
N ASN A 63 -25.25 -4.15 12.49
CA ASN A 63 -25.89 -5.39 12.91
C ASN A 63 -26.53 -6.14 11.74
N LYS A 64 -27.25 -5.44 10.86
CA LYS A 64 -27.89 -6.02 9.67
C LYS A 64 -26.85 -6.64 8.72
N ILE A 65 -25.73 -5.96 8.51
CA ILE A 65 -24.63 -6.46 7.66
C ILE A 65 -23.97 -7.67 8.32
N LEU A 66 -23.59 -7.55 9.61
CA LEU A 66 -22.93 -8.63 10.36
C LEU A 66 -23.77 -9.92 10.42
N ALA A 67 -25.10 -9.81 10.48
CA ALA A 67 -26.02 -10.94 10.45
C ALA A 67 -25.97 -11.73 9.14
N ARG A 68 -25.59 -11.08 8.03
CA ARG A 68 -25.52 -11.68 6.68
C ARG A 68 -24.16 -12.29 6.36
N LEU A 69 -23.11 -11.90 7.09
CA LEU A 69 -21.74 -12.39 6.89
C LEU A 69 -21.52 -13.72 7.62
N ARG A 70 -21.03 -14.73 6.92
CA ARG A 70 -20.68 -16.02 7.49
C ARG A 70 -19.42 -15.96 8.34
N GLY A 71 -19.25 -16.96 9.18
CA GLY A 71 -18.06 -17.13 10.04
C GLY A 71 -18.15 -16.33 11.35
N LYS A 72 -17.18 -16.59 12.22
CA LYS A 72 -16.96 -15.84 13.47
C LYS A 72 -16.19 -14.58 13.14
N LYS A 73 -16.71 -13.42 13.49
CA LYS A 73 -16.11 -12.12 13.20
C LYS A 73 -15.34 -11.60 14.41
N TYR A 74 -14.23 -10.95 14.14
CA TYR A 74 -13.34 -10.29 15.09
C TYR A 74 -12.99 -8.91 14.54
N LEU A 75 -12.86 -7.89 15.37
CA LEU A 75 -12.62 -6.52 14.93
C LEU A 75 -11.39 -5.90 15.60
N ILE A 76 -10.49 -5.42 14.80
CA ILE A 76 -9.55 -4.37 15.16
C ILE A 76 -10.25 -3.04 14.82
N VAL A 77 -10.32 -2.12 15.76
CA VAL A 77 -11.08 -0.87 15.60
C VAL A 77 -10.35 0.08 14.66
N GLY A 78 -11.04 0.55 13.62
CA GLY A 78 -10.60 1.62 12.73
C GLY A 78 -11.14 2.99 13.14
N ASN A 79 -10.67 4.03 12.47
CA ASN A 79 -11.08 5.42 12.78
C ASN A 79 -12.50 5.76 12.30
N HIS A 80 -13.07 4.97 11.39
CA HIS A 80 -14.43 5.13 10.90
C HIS A 80 -15.47 4.20 11.57
N ASP A 81 -15.07 3.33 12.48
CA ASP A 81 -15.94 2.39 13.18
C ASP A 81 -16.79 3.08 14.27
N ARG A 82 -17.43 4.21 13.92
CA ARG A 82 -18.23 5.04 14.83
C ARG A 82 -19.50 4.34 15.33
N PHE A 83 -20.00 3.33 14.59
CA PHE A 83 -21.14 2.51 14.96
C PHE A 83 -20.94 1.81 16.30
N LEU A 84 -19.71 1.57 16.74
CA LEU A 84 -19.37 0.98 18.03
C LEU A 84 -19.86 1.81 19.23
N LYS A 85 -20.08 3.12 19.03
CA LYS A 85 -20.58 4.04 20.06
C LYS A 85 -22.11 4.16 20.04
N ASP A 86 -22.77 3.54 19.09
CA ASP A 86 -24.21 3.57 18.95
C ASP A 86 -24.81 2.54 19.92
N LYS A 87 -25.83 3.00 20.73
CA LYS A 87 -26.50 2.15 21.70
C LYS A 87 -27.28 0.98 21.08
N GLU A 88 -27.63 1.06 19.80
CA GLU A 88 -28.33 0.00 19.07
C GLU A 88 -27.35 -1.05 18.50
N PHE A 89 -26.03 -0.84 18.66
CA PHE A 89 -25.05 -1.84 18.26
C PHE A 89 -25.01 -3.02 19.23
N GLU A 90 -24.92 -4.24 18.68
CA GLU A 90 -24.84 -5.50 19.41
C GLU A 90 -23.36 -5.99 19.41
N PRO A 91 -22.55 -5.69 20.45
CA PRO A 91 -21.11 -6.00 20.47
C PRO A 91 -20.79 -7.50 20.37
N GLU A 92 -21.70 -8.38 20.84
CA GLU A 92 -21.56 -9.84 20.80
C GLU A 92 -21.54 -10.42 19.38
N ARG A 93 -21.84 -9.64 18.35
CA ARG A 93 -21.67 -10.01 16.95
C ARG A 93 -20.21 -10.18 16.56
N PHE A 94 -19.31 -9.52 17.28
CA PHE A 94 -17.88 -9.80 17.24
C PHE A 94 -17.47 -10.65 18.45
N LYS A 95 -16.54 -11.58 18.24
CA LYS A 95 -16.00 -12.42 19.32
C LYS A 95 -15.07 -11.64 20.24
N TRP A 96 -14.39 -10.66 19.70
CA TRP A 96 -13.66 -9.60 20.42
C TRP A 96 -13.60 -8.34 19.54
N ILE A 97 -13.40 -7.18 20.20
CA ILE A 97 -13.20 -5.86 19.61
C ILE A 97 -12.01 -5.27 20.34
N GLU A 98 -10.92 -5.00 19.60
CA GLU A 98 -9.65 -4.52 20.14
C GLU A 98 -9.02 -3.46 19.23
N HIS A 99 -8.11 -2.64 19.75
CA HIS A 99 -7.36 -1.68 18.94
C HIS A 99 -6.03 -2.26 18.41
N TYR A 100 -5.54 -3.27 19.09
CA TYR A 100 -4.30 -3.98 18.80
C TYR A 100 -4.41 -5.42 19.30
N LYS A 101 -3.89 -6.36 18.53
CA LYS A 101 -3.88 -7.78 18.94
C LYS A 101 -2.67 -8.50 18.37
N GLU A 102 -2.09 -9.40 19.15
CA GLU A 102 -1.14 -10.37 18.68
C GLU A 102 -1.80 -11.77 18.67
N LEU A 103 -1.72 -12.46 17.56
CA LEU A 103 -2.27 -13.81 17.41
C LEU A 103 -1.18 -14.77 16.94
N ASN A 104 -1.41 -16.06 17.19
CA ASN A 104 -0.66 -17.12 16.53
C ASN A 104 -1.51 -17.70 15.40
N ASP A 105 -0.97 -17.76 14.19
CA ASP A 105 -1.59 -18.32 13.01
C ASP A 105 -0.59 -19.23 12.30
N ASP A 106 -0.82 -20.53 12.38
CA ASP A 106 0.04 -21.58 11.81
C ASP A 106 1.53 -21.39 12.14
N ASN A 107 1.84 -21.35 13.46
CA ASN A 107 3.18 -21.14 14.04
C ASN A 107 3.84 -19.78 13.70
N ARG A 108 3.14 -18.87 13.09
CA ARG A 108 3.57 -17.49 12.83
C ARG A 108 2.83 -16.53 13.74
N LYS A 109 3.56 -15.56 14.29
CA LYS A 109 2.94 -14.46 15.02
C LYS A 109 2.37 -13.45 14.03
N VAL A 110 1.13 -13.04 14.23
CA VAL A 110 0.48 -12.01 13.46
C VAL A 110 0.17 -10.83 14.37
N ILE A 111 0.71 -9.68 14.04
CA ILE A 111 0.46 -8.40 14.69
C ILE A 111 -0.69 -7.73 13.94
N LEU A 112 -1.72 -7.33 14.65
CA LEU A 112 -2.94 -6.76 14.09
C LEU A 112 -3.16 -5.35 14.60
N SER A 113 -3.25 -4.40 13.71
CA SER A 113 -3.65 -3.03 13.97
C SER A 113 -4.32 -2.45 12.74
N HIS A 114 -5.23 -1.50 12.92
CA HIS A 114 -5.77 -0.77 11.77
C HIS A 114 -4.69 0.10 11.11
N TYR A 115 -3.90 0.80 11.93
CA TYR A 115 -2.79 1.59 11.43
C TYR A 115 -1.53 0.74 11.22
N PRO A 116 -0.69 1.05 10.23
CA PRO A 116 0.61 0.41 10.05
C PRO A 116 1.52 0.73 11.25
N ILE A 117 2.05 -0.31 11.89
CA ILE A 117 2.98 -0.19 13.01
C ILE A 117 4.39 -0.52 12.57
N PHE A 118 5.26 0.45 12.76
CA PHE A 118 6.69 0.34 12.61
C PHE A 118 7.33 -0.38 13.80
N CYS A 119 8.38 -1.13 13.60
CA CYS A 119 9.09 -1.79 14.69
C CYS A 119 8.17 -2.61 15.59
N TYR A 120 7.37 -3.50 14.99
CA TYR A 120 6.43 -4.34 15.68
C TYR A 120 7.11 -5.49 16.47
N ASN A 121 6.40 -6.02 17.45
CA ASN A 121 6.93 -7.04 18.35
C ASN A 121 7.37 -8.32 17.64
N GLY A 122 8.64 -8.69 17.81
CA GLY A 122 9.21 -9.91 17.24
C GLY A 122 9.55 -9.83 15.75
N GLN A 123 9.61 -8.65 15.17
CA GLN A 123 9.90 -8.40 13.74
C GLN A 123 11.09 -9.20 13.21
N TYR A 124 12.14 -9.38 13.99
CA TYR A 124 13.38 -10.03 13.59
C TYR A 124 13.37 -11.56 13.71
N ARG A 125 12.24 -12.16 14.14
CA ARG A 125 12.16 -13.60 14.31
C ARG A 125 12.02 -14.32 12.98
N LYS A 126 12.90 -15.30 12.78
CA LYS A 126 12.95 -16.18 11.62
C LYS A 126 13.06 -17.63 12.08
N ASP A 127 12.70 -18.57 11.22
CA ASP A 127 12.96 -19.98 11.39
C ASP A 127 14.40 -20.37 10.96
N ALA A 128 14.76 -21.63 11.06
CA ALA A 128 16.07 -22.15 10.67
C ALA A 128 16.35 -22.03 9.15
N GLY A 129 15.31 -21.84 8.34
CA GLY A 129 15.39 -21.61 6.89
C GLY A 129 15.37 -20.13 6.49
N ASP A 130 15.56 -19.22 7.47
CA ASP A 130 15.50 -17.76 7.28
C ASP A 130 14.12 -17.21 6.88
N ASN A 131 13.04 -18.02 7.02
CA ASN A 131 11.70 -17.57 6.74
C ASN A 131 11.14 -16.72 7.88
N PRO A 132 10.41 -15.62 7.57
CA PRO A 132 9.80 -14.77 8.58
C PRO A 132 8.78 -15.53 9.45
N LEU A 133 8.88 -15.35 10.76
CA LEU A 133 7.93 -15.90 11.73
C LEU A 133 6.94 -14.86 12.26
N VAL A 134 7.06 -13.59 11.86
CA VAL A 134 6.19 -12.51 12.33
C VAL A 134 5.77 -11.61 11.16
N TYR A 135 4.47 -11.34 11.09
CA TYR A 135 3.85 -10.47 10.08
C TYR A 135 3.01 -9.39 10.77
N MET A 136 3.06 -8.17 10.24
CA MET A 136 2.20 -7.06 10.63
C MET A 136 1.11 -6.86 9.57
N LEU A 137 -0.15 -7.08 9.94
CA LEU A 137 -1.30 -6.87 9.06
C LEU A 137 -2.02 -5.58 9.44
N TYR A 138 -2.33 -4.74 8.44
CA TYR A 138 -2.92 -3.42 8.63
C TYR A 138 -3.91 -3.06 7.52
N GLY A 139 -4.60 -1.94 7.71
CA GLY A 139 -5.48 -1.28 6.75
C GLY A 139 -5.18 0.21 6.70
N HIS A 140 -6.23 1.05 6.72
CA HIS A 140 -6.23 2.50 6.82
C HIS A 140 -5.77 3.27 5.58
N VAL A 141 -4.65 2.89 5.00
CA VAL A 141 -4.04 3.64 3.90
C VAL A 141 -4.64 3.33 2.53
N HIS A 142 -5.52 2.33 2.45
CA HIS A 142 -6.16 1.89 1.21
C HIS A 142 -5.15 1.65 0.07
N ASN A 143 -5.50 2.01 -1.18
CA ASN A 143 -4.58 2.05 -2.32
C ASN A 143 -4.28 3.52 -2.67
N THR A 144 -3.66 4.24 -1.74
CA THR A 144 -3.37 5.67 -1.85
C THR A 144 -1.87 5.95 -1.90
N PHE A 145 -1.52 7.23 -1.93
CA PHE A 145 -0.11 7.65 -1.83
C PHE A 145 0.55 7.21 -0.52
N ASP A 146 -0.23 7.08 0.58
CA ASP A 146 0.32 6.59 1.86
C ASP A 146 0.74 5.12 1.77
N GLU A 147 0.01 4.28 1.02
CA GLU A 147 0.43 2.90 0.72
C GLU A 147 1.74 2.87 -0.06
N TYR A 148 1.91 3.81 -1.00
CA TYR A 148 3.17 3.93 -1.72
C TYR A 148 4.34 4.30 -0.81
N LEU A 149 4.17 5.32 0.05
CA LEU A 149 5.20 5.72 1.02
C LEU A 149 5.57 4.56 1.95
N LEU A 150 4.58 3.78 2.38
CA LEU A 150 4.82 2.58 3.19
C LEU A 150 5.61 1.51 2.44
N ASN A 151 5.28 1.28 1.18
CA ASN A 151 5.99 0.29 0.36
C ASN A 151 7.45 0.70 0.11
N ASP A 152 7.71 1.97 -0.19
CA ASP A 152 9.07 2.51 -0.30
C ASP A 152 9.84 2.33 1.03
N PHE A 153 9.19 2.68 2.15
CA PHE A 153 9.78 2.47 3.46
C PHE A 153 10.08 1.01 3.77
N ILE A 154 9.16 0.09 3.49
CA ILE A 154 9.33 -1.34 3.69
C ILE A 154 10.51 -1.85 2.86
N GLN A 155 10.61 -1.42 1.60
CA GLN A 155 11.71 -1.82 0.72
C GLN A 155 13.05 -1.29 1.23
N ARG A 156 13.17 0.01 1.51
CA ARG A 156 14.39 0.60 2.07
C ARG A 156 14.79 -0.07 3.38
N THR A 157 13.81 -0.40 4.25
CA THR A 157 14.09 -1.11 5.49
C THR A 157 14.72 -2.47 5.25
N ARG A 158 14.22 -3.21 4.24
CA ARG A 158 14.75 -4.52 3.85
C ARG A 158 16.17 -4.44 3.25
N ASP A 159 16.51 -3.32 2.64
CA ASP A 159 17.84 -3.08 2.04
C ASP A 159 18.90 -2.73 3.09
N TYR A 160 18.46 -2.22 4.26
CA TYR A 160 19.40 -1.98 5.37
C TYR A 160 19.87 -3.28 6.01
N LYS A 161 21.12 -3.25 6.48
CA LYS A 161 21.73 -4.36 7.21
C LYS A 161 21.96 -3.98 8.67
N ARG A 162 21.66 -4.89 9.55
CA ARG A 162 21.90 -4.78 10.98
C ARG A 162 22.97 -5.78 11.38
N PHE A 163 23.94 -5.34 12.21
CA PHE A 163 24.90 -6.22 12.84
C PHE A 163 24.23 -6.99 13.99
N GLU A 164 24.30 -8.32 13.96
CA GLU A 164 23.61 -9.18 14.93
C GLU A 164 24.57 -9.91 15.86
N ARG A 165 24.01 -10.74 16.77
CA ARG A 165 24.78 -11.43 17.83
C ARG A 165 25.75 -12.48 17.31
N ASP A 166 25.51 -13.04 16.15
CA ASP A 166 26.40 -13.97 15.43
C ASP A 166 27.62 -13.25 14.82
N LYS A 167 27.72 -11.94 15.00
CA LYS A 167 28.77 -11.06 14.45
C LYS A 167 28.73 -10.89 12.93
N GLU A 168 27.57 -11.11 12.33
CA GLU A 168 27.31 -10.91 10.89
C GLU A 168 26.29 -9.81 10.64
N TYR A 169 26.25 -9.31 9.39
CA TYR A 169 25.27 -8.32 8.95
C TYR A 169 24.11 -9.01 8.24
N HIS A 170 22.92 -8.87 8.79
CA HIS A 170 21.68 -9.41 8.24
C HIS A 170 20.74 -8.31 7.78
N ASN A 171 19.98 -8.57 6.70
CA ASN A 171 18.94 -7.68 6.24
C ASN A 171 17.84 -7.53 7.32
N ILE A 172 17.25 -6.34 7.41
CA ILE A 172 16.19 -6.07 8.37
C ILE A 172 14.86 -6.64 7.83
N PRO A 173 14.24 -7.62 8.51
CA PRO A 173 12.93 -8.11 8.10
C PRO A 173 11.87 -7.02 8.28
N CYS A 174 11.07 -6.79 7.25
CA CYS A 174 9.93 -5.88 7.31
C CYS A 174 8.74 -6.53 6.58
N ASN A 175 7.91 -7.27 7.33
CA ASN A 175 6.83 -8.08 6.79
C ASN A 175 5.49 -7.44 7.15
N MET A 176 5.25 -6.25 6.60
CA MET A 176 4.03 -5.47 6.75
C MET A 176 3.16 -5.68 5.52
N ILE A 177 1.90 -6.02 5.71
CA ILE A 177 0.94 -6.35 4.63
C ILE A 177 -0.32 -5.51 4.81
N ASN A 178 -0.66 -4.75 3.78
CA ASN A 178 -1.92 -4.04 3.70
C ASN A 178 -3.03 -4.99 3.25
N CYS A 179 -3.99 -5.23 4.14
CA CYS A 179 -5.13 -6.13 3.89
C CYS A 179 -6.36 -5.40 3.30
N PHE A 180 -6.12 -4.32 2.55
CA PHE A 180 -7.18 -3.53 1.93
C PHE A 180 -8.10 -4.38 1.04
N CYS A 181 -9.40 -4.28 1.25
CA CYS A 181 -10.40 -5.17 0.66
C CYS A 181 -10.41 -5.21 -0.87
N GLN A 182 -10.12 -4.10 -1.56
CA GLN A 182 -10.11 -4.10 -3.04
C GLN A 182 -8.96 -4.92 -3.63
N PHE A 183 -7.85 -5.10 -2.91
CA PHE A 183 -6.74 -5.93 -3.40
C PHE A 183 -7.11 -7.40 -3.57
N SER A 184 -8.09 -7.87 -2.81
CA SER A 184 -8.58 -9.24 -2.84
C SER A 184 -9.98 -9.37 -3.45
N ASP A 185 -10.44 -8.36 -4.17
CA ASP A 185 -11.81 -8.28 -4.67
C ASP A 185 -12.85 -8.56 -3.57
N TYR A 186 -12.63 -7.95 -2.40
CA TYR A 186 -13.47 -8.04 -1.20
C TYR A 186 -13.61 -9.47 -0.61
N VAL A 187 -12.75 -10.40 -1.02
CA VAL A 187 -12.70 -11.76 -0.47
C VAL A 187 -11.73 -11.79 0.71
N PRO A 188 -12.15 -12.20 1.92
CA PRO A 188 -11.21 -12.38 3.03
C PRO A 188 -10.16 -13.46 2.71
N LEU A 189 -8.88 -13.16 2.91
CA LEU A 189 -7.78 -14.06 2.58
C LEU A 189 -7.09 -14.59 3.84
N SER A 190 -6.56 -15.81 3.78
CA SER A 190 -5.66 -16.36 4.79
C SER A 190 -4.32 -15.62 4.82
N LEU A 191 -3.52 -15.83 5.84
CA LEU A 191 -2.19 -15.23 5.93
C LEU A 191 -1.32 -15.58 4.72
N ASP A 192 -1.32 -16.85 4.29
CA ASP A 192 -0.52 -17.28 3.13
C ASP A 192 -0.98 -16.64 1.82
N GLU A 193 -2.29 -16.51 1.64
CA GLU A 193 -2.83 -15.84 0.46
C GLU A 193 -2.50 -14.35 0.44
N TRP A 194 -2.54 -13.68 1.61
CA TRP A 194 -2.09 -12.29 1.72
C TRP A 194 -0.60 -12.13 1.44
N ILE A 195 0.26 -13.03 1.95
CA ILE A 195 1.70 -13.04 1.66
C ILE A 195 1.95 -13.19 0.15
N ALA A 196 1.26 -14.11 -0.50
CA ALA A 196 1.40 -14.33 -1.93
C ALA A 196 0.90 -13.14 -2.75
N LEU A 197 -0.26 -12.58 -2.39
CA LEU A 197 -0.84 -11.42 -3.05
C LEU A 197 0.04 -10.18 -2.88
N ASP A 198 0.52 -9.88 -1.67
CA ASP A 198 1.40 -8.75 -1.39
C ASP A 198 2.71 -8.85 -2.19
N LYS A 199 3.30 -10.04 -2.23
CA LYS A 199 4.52 -10.29 -3.01
C LYS A 199 4.30 -10.02 -4.51
N ASN A 200 3.15 -10.43 -5.06
CA ASN A 200 2.82 -10.19 -6.47
C ASN A 200 2.52 -8.71 -6.72
N ARG A 201 1.78 -8.06 -5.83
CA ARG A 201 1.47 -6.62 -5.93
C ARG A 201 2.74 -5.78 -5.94
N ARG A 202 3.68 -6.04 -5.03
CA ARG A 202 4.93 -5.29 -4.94
C ARG A 202 5.85 -5.50 -6.15
N ARG A 203 5.79 -6.65 -6.82
CA ARG A 203 6.51 -6.88 -8.07
C ARG A 203 5.92 -6.11 -9.25
N ASN A 204 4.59 -5.92 -9.23
CA ASN A 204 3.82 -5.29 -10.30
C ASN A 204 3.34 -3.88 -9.90
N MET A 205 3.91 -3.30 -8.84
CA MET A 205 3.67 -1.89 -8.53
C MET A 205 4.29 -1.07 -9.66
N ASP A 206 3.54 -1.04 -10.76
CA ASP A 206 3.83 -0.17 -11.86
C ASP A 206 3.53 1.26 -11.41
N ILE A 207 4.54 2.09 -11.57
CA ILE A 207 4.52 3.51 -11.25
C ILE A 207 3.35 4.24 -11.94
N GLU A 208 2.84 3.70 -13.05
CA GLU A 208 1.66 4.21 -13.76
C GLU A 208 0.36 4.21 -12.91
N ASP A 209 0.18 3.25 -12.01
CA ASP A 209 -1.00 3.23 -11.13
C ASP A 209 -0.96 4.32 -10.05
N MET A 210 0.22 4.82 -9.72
CA MET A 210 0.40 5.93 -8.79
C MET A 210 0.01 7.29 -9.42
N ILE A 211 0.23 7.44 -10.72
CA ILE A 211 -0.13 8.65 -11.47
C ILE A 211 -1.65 8.78 -11.56
N LYS A 212 -2.37 7.67 -11.71
CA LYS A 212 -3.84 7.65 -11.78
C LYS A 212 -4.52 8.12 -10.50
N THR A 213 -3.82 8.12 -9.36
CA THR A 213 -4.36 8.63 -8.09
C THR A 213 -4.29 10.15 -7.94
N GLY A 214 -3.79 10.88 -8.96
CA GLY A 214 -4.08 12.31 -9.14
C GLY A 214 -3.14 13.28 -8.42
N GLN A 215 -1.92 12.88 -8.08
CA GLN A 215 -0.88 13.81 -7.65
C GLN A 215 0.20 13.92 -8.74
N ALA A 216 -0.06 14.77 -9.73
CA ALA A 216 0.99 15.29 -10.59
C ALA A 216 1.92 16.15 -9.72
N LEU A 217 3.08 15.62 -9.39
CA LEU A 217 4.16 16.42 -8.83
C LEU A 217 4.86 17.07 -10.02
N ASP A 218 4.70 18.37 -10.17
CA ASP A 218 5.39 19.16 -11.18
C ASP A 218 6.90 19.10 -10.97
N ILE A 219 7.64 19.04 -12.09
CA ILE A 219 9.09 19.17 -12.05
C ILE A 219 9.39 20.64 -11.78
N ASP A 220 9.98 20.92 -10.62
CA ASP A 220 10.43 22.26 -10.28
C ASP A 220 11.97 22.31 -10.36
N VAL A 221 12.49 23.26 -11.11
CA VAL A 221 13.92 23.54 -11.22
C VAL A 221 14.16 24.93 -10.68
N SER A 222 14.79 25.00 -9.52
CA SER A 222 15.16 26.27 -8.91
C SER A 222 16.67 26.47 -8.89
N PHE A 223 17.12 27.69 -9.16
CA PHE A 223 18.51 28.09 -9.11
C PHE A 223 18.70 29.08 -7.95
N GLY A 224 19.68 28.82 -7.08
CA GLY A 224 20.04 29.68 -5.97
C GLY A 224 21.39 29.30 -5.39
N ASP A 225 22.16 30.27 -4.92
CA ASP A 225 23.42 30.12 -4.19
C ASP A 225 24.48 29.20 -4.84
N GLY A 226 24.52 29.14 -6.17
CA GLY A 226 25.46 28.32 -6.91
C GLY A 226 25.08 26.84 -7.02
N PHE A 227 23.87 26.48 -6.63
CA PHE A 227 23.34 25.13 -6.75
C PHE A 227 22.09 25.09 -7.64
N MET A 228 22.00 24.04 -8.44
CA MET A 228 20.78 23.67 -9.16
C MET A 228 20.05 22.62 -8.30
N LYS A 229 18.83 22.93 -7.88
CA LYS A 229 17.94 21.96 -7.24
C LYS A 229 16.95 21.44 -8.28
N VAL A 230 17.00 20.17 -8.58
CA VAL A 230 16.02 19.49 -9.42
C VAL A 230 15.08 18.71 -8.50
N THR A 231 13.81 19.07 -8.52
CA THR A 231 12.77 18.28 -7.86
C THR A 231 12.09 17.45 -8.94
N LEU A 232 12.31 16.16 -8.90
CA LEU A 232 11.68 15.22 -9.81
C LEU A 232 10.44 14.62 -9.16
N PRO A 233 9.36 14.39 -9.92
CA PRO A 233 8.32 13.48 -9.51
C PRO A 233 8.95 12.15 -9.10
N THR A 234 8.43 11.57 -8.03
CA THR A 234 8.95 10.31 -7.47
C THR A 234 9.02 9.21 -8.54
N GLU A 235 8.05 9.18 -9.45
CA GLU A 235 8.02 8.27 -10.59
C GLU A 235 9.22 8.45 -11.53
N LYS A 236 9.47 9.70 -11.95
CA LYS A 236 10.62 9.99 -12.83
C LYS A 236 11.94 9.65 -12.16
N TYR A 237 12.01 9.84 -10.83
CA TYR A 237 13.17 9.42 -10.05
C TYR A 237 13.40 7.89 -10.14
N TYR A 238 12.37 7.07 -9.98
CA TYR A 238 12.54 5.61 -10.04
C TYR A 238 12.82 5.11 -11.45
N ARG A 239 12.20 5.66 -12.48
CA ARG A 239 12.56 5.35 -13.87
C ARG A 239 14.01 5.69 -14.17
N LEU A 240 14.50 6.83 -13.69
CA LEU A 240 15.91 7.19 -13.82
C LEU A 240 16.80 6.26 -13.00
N LYS A 241 16.38 5.89 -11.78
CA LYS A 241 17.11 4.93 -10.93
C LYS A 241 17.29 3.59 -11.64
N ASP A 242 16.22 3.04 -12.22
CA ASP A 242 16.27 1.77 -12.93
C ASP A 242 17.12 1.88 -14.21
N ALA A 243 16.91 2.92 -15.01
CA ALA A 243 17.68 3.17 -16.21
C ALA A 243 19.19 3.35 -15.92
N PHE A 244 19.54 4.08 -14.86
CA PHE A 244 20.95 4.24 -14.48
C PHE A 244 21.54 2.98 -13.84
N ALA A 245 20.73 2.20 -13.09
CA ALA A 245 21.16 0.93 -12.52
C ALA A 245 21.51 -0.11 -13.58
N GLU A 246 20.83 -0.13 -14.74
CA GLU A 246 21.19 -0.96 -15.90
C GLU A 246 22.60 -0.65 -16.42
N HIS A 247 23.10 0.57 -16.18
CA HIS A 247 24.44 1.00 -16.54
C HIS A 247 25.42 1.03 -15.36
N GLY A 248 25.02 0.49 -14.19
CA GLY A 248 25.85 0.44 -12.99
C GLY A 248 26.03 1.78 -12.28
N LEU A 249 25.13 2.74 -12.52
CA LEU A 249 25.17 4.09 -11.95
C LEU A 249 24.09 4.30 -10.90
N THR A 250 24.40 5.14 -9.91
CA THR A 250 23.36 5.72 -9.03
C THR A 250 22.64 6.87 -9.78
N VAL A 251 21.47 7.29 -9.28
CA VAL A 251 20.73 8.43 -9.87
C VAL A 251 21.59 9.70 -9.85
N GLU A 252 22.33 9.93 -8.76
CA GLU A 252 23.19 11.10 -8.63
C GLU A 252 24.34 11.09 -9.65
N GLU A 253 24.99 9.95 -9.83
CA GLU A 253 26.06 9.78 -10.83
C GLU A 253 25.53 9.94 -12.25
N GLY A 254 24.39 9.32 -12.56
CA GLY A 254 23.75 9.44 -13.87
C GLY A 254 23.33 10.86 -14.20
N LEU A 255 22.72 11.58 -13.25
CA LEU A 255 22.36 13.00 -13.44
C LEU A 255 23.61 13.88 -13.59
N ARG A 256 24.68 13.62 -12.83
CA ARG A 256 25.94 14.35 -12.98
C ARG A 256 26.52 14.17 -14.38
N GLN A 257 26.59 12.93 -14.87
CA GLN A 257 27.07 12.64 -16.23
C GLN A 257 26.20 13.28 -17.29
N PHE A 258 24.86 13.29 -17.10
CA PHE A 258 23.93 13.95 -18.01
C PHE A 258 24.17 15.47 -18.06
N VAL A 259 24.33 16.12 -16.91
CA VAL A 259 24.65 17.56 -16.85
C VAL A 259 26.00 17.84 -17.49
N GLU A 260 27.03 17.05 -17.21
CA GLU A 260 28.34 17.17 -17.84
C GLU A 260 28.26 17.00 -19.38
N TRP A 261 27.46 16.04 -19.84
CA TRP A 261 27.22 15.84 -21.28
C TRP A 261 26.54 17.07 -21.92
N THR A 262 25.50 17.60 -21.30
CA THR A 262 24.76 18.77 -21.82
C THR A 262 25.65 20.03 -21.90
N VAL A 263 26.55 20.22 -20.95
CA VAL A 263 27.47 21.36 -20.87
C VAL A 263 28.63 21.21 -21.86
N ASN A 264 29.21 20.01 -21.94
CA ASN A 264 30.42 19.76 -22.74
C ASN A 264 30.11 19.48 -24.22
N LYS A 265 28.87 19.06 -24.54
CA LYS A 265 28.44 18.69 -25.89
C LYS A 265 27.07 19.31 -26.24
N PRO A 266 26.96 20.63 -26.24
CA PRO A 266 25.67 21.32 -26.37
C PRO A 266 25.01 21.05 -27.74
N ASP A 267 25.76 20.80 -28.80
CA ASP A 267 25.17 20.52 -30.11
C ASP A 267 24.61 19.09 -30.21
N GLU A 268 25.26 18.10 -29.56
CA GLU A 268 24.70 16.75 -29.44
C GLU A 268 23.41 16.78 -28.60
N PHE A 269 23.39 17.55 -27.51
CA PHE A 269 22.19 17.71 -26.68
C PHE A 269 21.04 18.35 -27.45
N LYS A 270 21.30 19.42 -28.23
CA LYS A 270 20.28 20.04 -29.08
C LYS A 270 19.71 19.08 -30.12
N ALA A 271 20.58 18.28 -30.76
CA ALA A 271 20.15 17.28 -31.72
C ALA A 271 19.24 16.23 -31.08
N TRP A 272 19.60 15.76 -29.89
CA TRP A 272 18.78 14.82 -29.11
C TRP A 272 17.43 15.42 -28.70
N VAL A 273 17.39 16.68 -28.26
CA VAL A 273 16.13 17.39 -27.94
C VAL A 273 15.22 17.48 -29.16
N GLU A 274 15.77 17.78 -30.34
CA GLU A 274 14.98 17.85 -31.58
C GLU A 274 14.44 16.48 -32.03
N GLU A 275 15.17 15.41 -31.76
CA GLU A 275 14.72 14.04 -31.99
C GLU A 275 13.58 13.67 -31.04
N CYS A 276 13.71 13.97 -29.75
CA CYS A 276 12.68 13.75 -28.74
C CYS A 276 11.39 14.53 -29.02
N LYS A 277 11.50 15.76 -29.60
CA LYS A 277 10.34 16.52 -30.09
C LYS A 277 9.61 15.81 -31.21
N LYS A 278 10.32 15.27 -32.18
CA LYS A 278 9.75 14.56 -33.36
C LYS A 278 9.02 13.29 -32.90
N GLU A 279 9.52 12.62 -31.87
CA GLU A 279 8.94 11.40 -31.32
C GLU A 279 7.83 11.66 -30.28
N GLY A 280 7.57 12.93 -29.94
CA GLY A 280 6.48 13.32 -29.04
C GLY A 280 6.75 13.06 -27.56
N TYR A 281 8.02 12.91 -27.16
CA TYR A 281 8.40 12.70 -25.76
C TYR A 281 8.19 13.96 -24.87
N PHE A 282 8.13 15.14 -25.49
CA PHE A 282 7.91 16.42 -24.79
C PHE A 282 6.79 17.22 -25.42
N SER A 283 5.96 17.87 -24.61
CA SER A 283 4.98 18.84 -25.08
C SER A 283 5.64 20.16 -25.48
N GLU A 284 4.99 20.94 -26.39
CA GLU A 284 5.49 22.28 -26.77
C GLU A 284 5.65 23.22 -25.56
N ALA A 285 4.84 23.06 -24.51
CA ALA A 285 4.91 23.86 -23.29
C ALA A 285 6.15 23.52 -22.45
N GLU A 286 6.52 22.23 -22.36
CA GLU A 286 7.73 21.78 -21.65
C GLU A 286 9.00 22.26 -22.35
N ILE A 287 8.99 22.30 -23.67
CA ILE A 287 10.14 22.75 -24.47
C ILE A 287 10.37 24.26 -24.34
N LYS A 288 9.27 25.04 -24.25
CA LYS A 288 9.33 26.50 -24.06
C LYS A 288 9.91 26.92 -22.72
N ALA A 289 9.82 26.06 -21.71
CA ALA A 289 10.39 26.31 -20.39
C ALA A 289 11.91 26.06 -20.33
N TRP A 290 12.52 25.44 -21.38
CA TRP A 290 13.95 25.09 -21.43
C TRP A 290 14.76 25.95 -22.39
N THR A 291 14.10 26.81 -23.16
CA THR A 291 14.70 27.81 -24.08
C THR A 291 14.55 29.22 -23.54
#